data_5a6d995548c962d77c3f3d0895f2205d
#
_entry.id   5a6d995548c962d77c3f3d0895f2205d
#
_cell.length_a   1.000
_cell.length_b   1.000
_cell.length_c   1.000
_cell.angle_alpha   90.00
_cell.angle_beta   90.00
_cell.angle_gamma   90.00
#
_symmetry.space_group_name_H-M   'P 1'
#
loop_
_entity.id
_entity.type
_entity.pdbx_description
1 polymer ?
#
loop_
_entity_poly.entity_id
_entity_poly.type
_entity_poly.pdbx_seq_one_letter_code
_entity_poly.pdbx_strand_id
1 'polypeptide(L)'
;MHGLQFGLSQAQTNYWIHRLLPVLQQTLVAIEMTPERDGESVATNRETSEGGANLAIAGTERRLQRPLDPVRQREKYSGKKKAHTDKNILLVNEHTKKVIYLSATVEGKKHDNRAAKEAAIVYPKNATLAKDTGFQGYEPEGVLTSQPKKREG
;
A
#
# COMPACT_ATOMS: atom_id res chain seq x y z
N MET A 1 12.43 -16.38 -14.35
CA MET A 1 11.90 -17.70 -14.00
C MET A 1 10.46 -17.99 -14.47
N HIS A 2 9.56 -16.99 -14.55
CA HIS A 2 8.15 -17.23 -14.91
C HIS A 2 7.93 -17.82 -16.32
N GLY A 3 8.76 -17.47 -17.30
CA GLY A 3 8.61 -18.00 -18.67
C GLY A 3 8.79 -19.50 -18.80
N LEU A 4 9.62 -20.11 -17.96
CA LEU A 4 9.90 -21.55 -18.01
C LEU A 4 8.65 -22.42 -17.72
N GLN A 5 7.74 -21.95 -16.88
CA GLN A 5 6.49 -22.67 -16.56
C GLN A 5 5.52 -22.74 -17.75
N PHE A 6 5.65 -21.81 -18.70
CA PHE A 6 4.79 -21.71 -19.88
C PHE A 6 5.53 -22.03 -21.19
N GLY A 7 6.77 -22.55 -21.10
CA GLY A 7 7.58 -22.84 -22.29
C GLY A 7 7.96 -21.59 -23.11
N LEU A 8 7.97 -20.40 -22.48
CA LEU A 8 8.26 -19.12 -23.13
C LEU A 8 9.72 -18.70 -22.89
N SER A 9 10.35 -18.13 -23.90
CA SER A 9 11.62 -17.42 -23.74
C SER A 9 11.45 -16.16 -22.89
N GLN A 10 12.54 -15.61 -22.35
CA GLN A 10 12.50 -14.37 -21.58
C GLN A 10 11.92 -13.19 -22.39
N ALA A 11 12.25 -13.07 -23.67
CA ALA A 11 11.74 -12.03 -24.55
C ALA A 11 10.22 -12.17 -24.76
N GLN A 12 9.73 -13.39 -25.02
CA GLN A 12 8.31 -13.68 -25.16
C GLN A 12 7.55 -13.41 -23.84
N THR A 13 8.13 -13.80 -22.70
CA THR A 13 7.54 -13.53 -21.39
C THR A 13 7.39 -12.03 -21.17
N ASN A 14 8.44 -11.24 -21.44
CA ASN A 14 8.38 -9.77 -21.33
C ASN A 14 7.32 -9.17 -22.24
N TYR A 15 7.28 -9.60 -23.51
CA TYR A 15 6.28 -9.14 -24.50
C TYR A 15 4.84 -9.40 -24.00
N TRP A 16 4.54 -10.61 -23.53
CA TRP A 16 3.20 -10.92 -23.05
C TRP A 16 2.82 -10.20 -21.75
N ILE A 17 3.75 -10.04 -20.82
CA ILE A 17 3.51 -9.26 -19.60
C ILE A 17 3.08 -7.83 -19.95
N HIS A 18 3.85 -7.14 -20.79
CA HIS A 18 3.53 -5.76 -21.17
C HIS A 18 2.20 -5.64 -21.95
N ARG A 19 1.81 -6.67 -22.67
CA ARG A 19 0.57 -6.68 -23.44
C ARG A 19 -0.66 -7.02 -22.59
N LEU A 20 -0.52 -7.92 -21.63
CA LEU A 20 -1.65 -8.42 -20.82
C LEU A 20 -1.89 -7.59 -19.55
N LEU A 21 -0.86 -6.96 -18.99
CA LEU A 21 -1.01 -6.11 -17.80
C LEU A 21 -2.05 -4.99 -17.98
N PRO A 22 -2.05 -4.21 -19.06
CA PRO A 22 -3.09 -3.20 -19.28
C PRO A 22 -4.51 -3.79 -19.39
N VAL A 23 -4.65 -4.95 -20.03
CA VAL A 23 -5.94 -5.65 -20.14
C VAL A 23 -6.44 -6.07 -18.76
N LEU A 24 -5.56 -6.67 -17.94
CA LEU A 24 -5.88 -7.05 -16.57
C LEU A 24 -6.29 -5.82 -15.74
N GLN A 25 -5.54 -4.72 -15.85
CA GLN A 25 -5.84 -3.49 -15.13
C GLN A 25 -7.22 -2.94 -15.52
N GLN A 26 -7.53 -2.85 -16.81
CA GLN A 26 -8.84 -2.40 -17.29
C GLN A 26 -9.97 -3.30 -16.80
N THR A 27 -9.75 -4.62 -16.82
CA THR A 27 -10.74 -5.57 -16.32
C THR A 27 -10.98 -5.39 -14.83
N LEU A 28 -9.93 -5.25 -14.02
CA LEU A 28 -10.05 -5.03 -12.57
C LEU A 28 -10.77 -3.72 -12.25
N VAL A 29 -10.52 -2.65 -13.01
CA VAL A 29 -11.25 -1.38 -12.90
C VAL A 29 -12.73 -1.58 -13.22
N ALA A 30 -13.04 -2.27 -14.33
CA ALA A 30 -14.42 -2.48 -14.78
C ALA A 30 -15.28 -3.29 -13.79
N ILE A 31 -14.65 -4.18 -13.00
CA ILE A 31 -15.34 -4.97 -11.97
C ILE A 31 -15.15 -4.40 -10.55
N GLU A 32 -14.70 -3.13 -10.44
CA GLU A 32 -14.52 -2.40 -9.16
C GLU A 32 -13.61 -3.14 -8.15
N MET A 33 -12.59 -3.85 -8.64
CA MET A 33 -11.64 -4.59 -7.81
C MET A 33 -10.27 -3.88 -7.65
N THR A 34 -10.18 -2.64 -8.08
CA THR A 34 -8.96 -1.83 -7.87
C THR A 34 -9.10 -0.96 -6.62
N PRO A 35 -8.02 -0.83 -5.82
CA PRO A 35 -8.03 0.10 -4.70
C PRO A 35 -8.03 1.56 -5.19
N GLU A 36 -8.59 2.46 -4.39
CA GLU A 36 -8.47 3.90 -4.59
C GLU A 36 -6.99 4.31 -4.59
N ARG A 37 -6.66 5.27 -5.44
CA ARG A 37 -5.30 5.84 -5.55
C ARG A 37 -5.24 7.25 -5.01
N ASP A 38 -6.39 7.86 -4.82
CA ASP A 38 -6.58 9.17 -4.21
C ASP A 38 -7.12 9.02 -2.79
N GLY A 39 -6.51 9.72 -1.83
CA GLY A 39 -6.89 9.63 -0.41
C GLY A 39 -8.28 10.21 -0.13
N GLU A 40 -8.73 11.19 -0.93
CA GLU A 40 -10.05 11.81 -0.77
C GLU A 40 -11.18 10.84 -1.14
N SER A 41 -10.95 9.98 -2.14
CA SER A 41 -11.92 9.00 -2.62
C SER A 41 -12.23 7.90 -1.60
N VAL A 42 -11.39 7.71 -0.58
CA VAL A 42 -11.59 6.67 0.45
C VAL A 42 -12.88 6.89 1.25
N ALA A 43 -13.22 8.14 1.56
CA ALA A 43 -14.42 8.47 2.35
C ALA A 43 -15.74 8.11 1.63
N THR A 44 -15.72 8.09 0.30
CA THR A 44 -16.89 7.83 -0.56
C THR A 44 -16.88 6.43 -1.16
N ASN A 45 -15.84 5.64 -0.89
CA ASN A 45 -15.73 4.28 -1.41
C ASN A 45 -16.88 3.41 -0.86
N ARG A 46 -17.48 2.59 -1.70
CA ARG A 46 -18.61 1.72 -1.34
C ARG A 46 -18.32 0.81 -0.15
N GLU A 47 -17.11 0.29 -0.07
CA GLU A 47 -16.68 -0.61 1.01
C GLU A 47 -16.48 0.10 2.36
N THR A 48 -16.52 1.45 2.37
CA THR A 48 -16.35 2.27 3.59
C THR A 48 -17.60 3.07 3.95
N SER A 49 -18.56 3.21 3.03
CA SER A 49 -19.74 4.07 3.20
C SER A 49 -20.86 3.48 4.05
N GLU A 50 -20.87 2.17 4.27
CA GLU A 50 -21.84 1.52 5.14
C GLU A 50 -21.40 1.63 6.61
N GLY A 51 -21.88 2.67 7.27
CA GLY A 51 -21.77 3.03 8.70
C GLY A 51 -20.76 2.27 9.58
N GLY A 52 -19.62 2.87 9.88
CA GLY A 52 -18.68 2.34 10.86
C GLY A 52 -17.66 1.33 10.30
N ALA A 53 -16.95 1.70 9.22
CA ALA A 53 -15.94 0.83 8.64
C ALA A 53 -14.78 0.52 9.61
N ASN A 54 -14.51 -0.76 9.83
CA ASN A 54 -13.32 -1.22 10.54
C ASN A 54 -12.18 -1.34 9.55
N LEU A 55 -11.21 -0.46 9.67
CA LEU A 55 -10.09 -0.33 8.76
C LEU A 55 -8.77 -0.67 9.43
N ALA A 56 -7.82 -1.20 8.67
CA ALA A 56 -6.45 -1.38 9.10
C ALA A 56 -5.49 -0.67 8.15
N ILE A 57 -4.52 0.08 8.71
CA ILE A 57 -3.46 0.71 7.93
C ILE A 57 -2.17 -0.08 8.05
N ALA A 58 -1.49 -0.30 6.94
CA ALA A 58 -0.21 -1.01 6.89
C ALA A 58 0.74 -0.37 5.88
N GLY A 59 2.04 -0.49 6.15
CA GLY A 59 3.09 -0.19 5.20
C GLY A 59 3.59 -1.47 4.53
N THR A 60 3.59 -1.52 3.21
CA THR A 60 4.19 -2.62 2.46
C THR A 60 5.47 -2.19 1.79
N GLU A 61 6.51 -3.02 1.87
CA GLU A 61 7.81 -2.76 1.27
C GLU A 61 8.17 -3.86 0.27
N ARG A 62 8.53 -3.45 -0.96
CA ARG A 62 8.99 -4.35 -2.03
C ARG A 62 10.48 -4.14 -2.26
N ARG A 63 11.23 -5.22 -2.27
CA ARG A 63 12.67 -5.17 -2.57
C ARG A 63 12.92 -4.74 -4.01
N LEU A 64 13.94 -3.91 -4.18
CA LEU A 64 14.47 -3.46 -5.45
C LEU A 64 15.90 -3.98 -5.66
N GLN A 65 16.33 -4.01 -6.92
CA GLN A 65 17.75 -4.06 -7.21
C GLN A 65 18.43 -2.79 -6.69
N ARG A 66 19.66 -2.93 -6.22
CA ARG A 66 20.45 -1.79 -5.74
C ARG A 66 20.60 -0.76 -6.88
N PRO A 67 20.13 0.48 -6.68
CA PRO A 67 20.33 1.54 -7.66
C PRO A 67 21.82 1.81 -7.90
N LEU A 68 22.19 2.22 -9.12
CA LEU A 68 23.57 2.63 -9.42
C LEU A 68 23.89 3.99 -8.83
N ASP A 69 22.92 4.89 -8.78
CA ASP A 69 23.07 6.25 -8.26
C ASP A 69 23.19 6.26 -6.74
N PRO A 70 24.26 6.87 -6.14
CA PRO A 70 24.48 6.86 -4.69
C PRO A 70 23.40 7.61 -3.89
N VAL A 71 22.74 8.61 -4.47
CA VAL A 71 21.65 9.36 -3.81
C VAL A 71 20.44 8.45 -3.69
N ARG A 72 20.04 7.82 -4.81
CA ARG A 72 18.95 6.85 -4.84
C ARG A 72 19.21 5.64 -3.94
N GLN A 73 20.47 5.18 -3.82
CA GLN A 73 20.81 4.10 -2.88
C GLN A 73 20.43 4.48 -1.45
N ARG A 74 20.79 5.70 -1.01
CA ARG A 74 20.48 6.19 0.35
C ARG A 74 18.98 6.38 0.58
N GLU A 75 18.24 6.87 -0.41
CA GLU A 75 16.80 7.09 -0.34
C GLU A 75 16.02 5.76 -0.28
N LYS A 76 16.41 4.80 -1.12
CA LYS A 76 15.74 3.50 -1.21
C LYS A 76 16.13 2.52 -0.11
N TYR A 77 17.16 2.80 0.68
CA TYR A 77 17.62 1.87 1.72
C TYR A 77 16.72 1.87 2.94
N SER A 78 16.03 0.76 3.16
CA SER A 78 15.24 0.51 4.37
C SER A 78 16.12 -0.09 5.47
N GLY A 79 16.34 0.65 6.56
CA GLY A 79 17.08 0.16 7.72
C GLY A 79 16.38 -1.02 8.41
N LYS A 80 15.05 -1.07 8.37
CA LYS A 80 14.23 -2.17 8.90
C LYS A 80 14.42 -3.46 8.10
N LYS A 81 14.46 -3.37 6.77
CA LYS A 81 14.61 -4.53 5.86
C LYS A 81 16.05 -4.83 5.48
N LYS A 82 17.00 -3.92 5.82
CA LYS A 82 18.42 -3.97 5.41
C LYS A 82 18.59 -4.23 3.91
N ALA A 83 17.75 -3.58 3.12
CA ALA A 83 17.69 -3.72 1.66
C ALA A 83 17.15 -2.44 1.02
N HIS A 84 17.39 -2.29 -0.30
CA HIS A 84 16.74 -1.23 -1.07
C HIS A 84 15.30 -1.63 -1.36
N THR A 85 14.36 -0.76 -1.02
CA THR A 85 12.93 -1.04 -1.13
C THR A 85 12.15 0.18 -1.63
N ASP A 86 11.01 -0.09 -2.24
CA ASP A 86 9.91 0.85 -2.44
C ASP A 86 8.78 0.52 -1.47
N LYS A 87 8.12 1.56 -0.98
CA LYS A 87 7.07 1.47 0.02
C LYS A 87 5.76 2.05 -0.49
N ASN A 88 4.65 1.42 -0.11
CA ASN A 88 3.31 1.97 -0.26
C ASN A 88 2.56 1.82 1.07
N ILE A 89 1.64 2.75 1.33
CA ILE A 89 0.67 2.64 2.40
C ILE A 89 -0.59 1.96 1.84
N LEU A 90 -1.10 1.00 2.59
CA LEU A 90 -2.34 0.27 2.31
C LEU A 90 -3.38 0.61 3.35
N LEU A 91 -4.63 0.74 2.93
CA LEU A 91 -5.79 0.71 3.81
C LEU A 91 -6.65 -0.50 3.43
N VAL A 92 -6.99 -1.31 4.41
CA VAL A 92 -7.72 -2.56 4.23
C VAL A 92 -8.98 -2.52 5.08
N ASN A 93 -10.10 -2.95 4.52
CA ASN A 93 -11.31 -3.22 5.30
C ASN A 93 -11.13 -4.55 6.04
N GLU A 94 -11.18 -4.53 7.38
CA GLU A 94 -10.92 -5.73 8.18
C GLU A 94 -12.02 -6.78 8.06
N HIS A 95 -13.23 -6.39 7.67
CA HIS A 95 -14.34 -7.31 7.48
C HIS A 95 -14.27 -8.02 6.13
N THR A 96 -14.21 -7.24 5.03
CA THR A 96 -14.22 -7.79 3.66
C THR A 96 -12.83 -8.25 3.19
N LYS A 97 -11.78 -7.91 3.91
CA LYS A 97 -10.36 -8.16 3.56
C LYS A 97 -9.93 -7.52 2.24
N LYS A 98 -10.71 -6.59 1.71
CA LYS A 98 -10.37 -5.86 0.49
C LYS A 98 -9.41 -4.72 0.78
N VAL A 99 -8.47 -4.49 -0.12
CA VAL A 99 -7.61 -3.30 -0.13
C VAL A 99 -8.43 -2.14 -0.67
N ILE A 100 -8.74 -1.16 0.18
CA ILE A 100 -9.54 0.02 -0.17
C ILE A 100 -8.68 1.09 -0.84
N TYR A 101 -7.46 1.26 -0.33
CA TYR A 101 -6.57 2.31 -0.78
C TYR A 101 -5.14 1.82 -0.91
N LEU A 102 -4.45 2.31 -1.93
CA LEU A 102 -3.03 2.06 -2.16
C LEU A 102 -2.34 3.39 -2.53
N SER A 103 -1.49 3.90 -1.65
CA SER A 103 -0.79 5.18 -1.87
C SER A 103 0.13 5.18 -3.09
N ALA A 104 0.57 6.36 -3.50
CA ALA A 104 1.74 6.49 -4.37
C ALA A 104 2.94 5.76 -3.75
N THR A 105 3.85 5.31 -4.60
CA THR A 105 5.09 4.64 -4.17
C THR A 105 6.07 5.67 -3.64
N VAL A 106 6.60 5.43 -2.44
CA VAL A 106 7.62 6.26 -1.80
C VAL A 106 8.89 5.45 -1.51
N GLU A 107 9.95 6.14 -1.13
CA GLU A 107 11.24 5.53 -0.81
C GLU A 107 11.16 4.66 0.45
N GLY A 108 11.85 3.52 0.45
CA GLY A 108 11.87 2.58 1.58
C GLY A 108 12.41 3.17 2.89
N LYS A 109 13.28 4.19 2.80
CA LYS A 109 13.79 4.94 3.95
C LYS A 109 12.69 5.73 4.68
N LYS A 110 11.63 6.16 3.97
CA LYS A 110 10.56 7.00 4.55
C LYS A 110 9.84 6.26 5.68
N HIS A 111 9.65 6.92 6.81
CA HIS A 111 8.94 6.35 7.96
C HIS A 111 7.45 6.14 7.65
N ASP A 112 6.85 5.05 8.13
CA ASP A 112 5.46 4.68 7.83
C ASP A 112 4.46 5.77 8.22
N ASN A 113 4.61 6.35 9.42
CA ASN A 113 3.81 7.49 9.88
C ASN A 113 3.89 8.69 8.93
N ARG A 114 5.10 9.05 8.48
CA ARG A 114 5.27 10.18 7.55
C ARG A 114 4.63 9.89 6.19
N ALA A 115 4.81 8.67 5.67
CA ALA A 115 4.19 8.26 4.43
C ALA A 115 2.66 8.27 4.50
N ALA A 116 2.08 7.87 5.65
CA ALA A 116 0.64 7.92 5.90
C ALA A 116 0.11 9.36 5.97
N LYS A 117 0.83 10.28 6.63
CA LYS A 117 0.46 11.70 6.65
C LYS A 117 0.47 12.35 5.27
N GLU A 118 1.50 12.05 4.48
CA GLU A 118 1.62 12.54 3.10
C GLU A 118 0.58 11.93 2.15
N ALA A 119 0.04 10.76 2.46
CA ALA A 119 -1.03 10.12 1.70
C ALA A 119 -2.38 10.84 1.82
N ALA A 120 -2.53 11.77 2.78
CA ALA A 120 -3.70 12.63 2.98
C ALA A 120 -5.04 11.88 2.89
N ILE A 121 -5.14 10.72 3.56
CA ILE A 121 -6.34 9.88 3.50
C ILE A 121 -7.47 10.54 4.26
N VAL A 122 -8.61 10.74 3.60
CA VAL A 122 -9.86 11.19 4.20
C VAL A 122 -10.68 9.97 4.59
N TYR A 123 -10.89 9.80 5.88
CA TYR A 123 -11.60 8.63 6.41
C TYR A 123 -13.12 8.87 6.45
N PRO A 124 -13.93 7.81 6.32
CA PRO A 124 -15.37 7.92 6.50
C PRO A 124 -15.71 8.22 7.96
N LYS A 125 -16.86 8.86 8.19
CA LYS A 125 -17.36 9.16 9.53
C LYS A 125 -17.53 7.88 10.36
N ASN A 126 -17.17 7.94 11.65
CA ASN A 126 -17.27 6.82 12.59
C ASN A 126 -16.42 5.59 12.22
N ALA A 127 -15.39 5.74 11.40
CA ALA A 127 -14.45 4.66 11.13
C ALA A 127 -13.59 4.35 12.35
N THR A 128 -13.22 3.08 12.50
CA THR A 128 -12.16 2.64 13.40
C THR A 128 -10.91 2.31 12.57
N LEU A 129 -9.73 2.61 13.10
CA LEU A 129 -8.47 2.37 12.40
C LEU A 129 -7.50 1.57 13.28
N ALA A 130 -7.30 0.31 12.94
CA ALA A 130 -6.25 -0.49 13.52
C ALA A 130 -4.90 -0.12 12.85
N LYS A 131 -3.86 0.08 13.67
CA LYS A 131 -2.53 0.46 13.20
C LYS A 131 -1.45 -0.30 13.97
N ASP A 132 -0.34 -0.60 13.31
CA ASP A 132 0.82 -1.19 13.97
C ASP A 132 1.70 -0.13 14.64
N THR A 133 2.76 -0.55 15.32
CA THR A 133 3.70 0.34 16.02
C THR A 133 4.47 1.28 15.09
N GLY A 134 4.53 1.01 13.79
CA GLY A 134 5.14 1.87 12.78
C GLY A 134 4.37 3.17 12.53
N PHE A 135 3.10 3.22 12.92
CA PHE A 135 2.21 4.38 12.79
C PHE A 135 2.01 5.15 14.10
N GLN A 136 2.91 5.00 15.06
CA GLN A 136 2.82 5.72 16.32
C GLN A 136 2.75 7.25 16.08
N GLY A 137 1.73 7.92 16.65
CA GLY A 137 1.47 9.35 16.43
C GLY A 137 0.79 9.70 15.09
N TYR A 138 0.25 8.70 14.37
CA TYR A 138 -0.67 8.91 13.27
C TYR A 138 -2.10 8.86 13.83
N GLU A 139 -2.69 10.03 14.03
CA GLU A 139 -4.04 10.20 14.60
C GLU A 139 -4.87 11.04 13.62
N PRO A 140 -5.52 10.41 12.62
CA PRO A 140 -6.36 11.14 11.68
C PRO A 140 -7.61 11.68 12.39
N GLU A 141 -8.08 12.84 11.96
CA GLU A 141 -9.23 13.50 12.55
C GLU A 141 -10.53 12.70 12.36
N GLY A 142 -11.34 12.64 13.42
CA GLY A 142 -12.65 11.97 13.37
C GLY A 142 -12.62 10.45 13.31
N VAL A 143 -11.46 9.80 13.56
CA VAL A 143 -11.29 8.36 13.51
C VAL A 143 -10.86 7.82 14.87
N LEU A 144 -11.52 6.76 15.32
CA LEU A 144 -11.09 6.03 16.53
C LEU A 144 -9.92 5.11 16.19
N THR A 145 -8.74 5.40 16.73
CA THR A 145 -7.54 4.58 16.46
C THR A 145 -7.33 3.53 17.54
N SER A 146 -6.92 2.33 17.12
CA SER A 146 -6.44 1.27 18.01
C SER A 146 -5.03 0.84 17.63
N GLN A 147 -4.18 0.62 18.63
CA GLN A 147 -2.80 0.22 18.42
C GLN A 147 -2.36 -0.79 19.49
N PRO A 148 -1.62 -1.85 19.13
CA PRO A 148 -1.05 -2.76 20.11
C PRO A 148 -0.14 -2.01 21.08
N LYS A 149 -0.27 -2.30 22.37
CA LYS A 149 0.68 -1.79 23.37
C LYS A 149 2.10 -2.28 23.03
N LYS A 150 3.06 -1.36 23.07
CA LYS A 150 4.47 -1.72 22.94
C LYS A 150 4.83 -2.67 24.07
N ARG A 151 5.40 -3.84 23.77
CA ARG A 151 5.96 -4.70 24.82
C ARG A 151 7.06 -3.91 25.51
N GLU A 152 6.91 -3.70 26.80
CA GLU A 152 7.99 -3.24 27.66
C GLU A 152 8.99 -4.39 27.72
N GLY A 153 10.20 -4.15 27.21
CA GLY A 153 11.31 -5.08 27.25
C GLY A 153 12.09 -4.93 28.51
#